data_179f042e4a6246ffe97174247eb4c504
#
_entry.id   179f042e4a6246ffe97174247eb4c504
#
_cell.length_a   1.000
_cell.length_b   1.000
_cell.length_c   1.000
_cell.angle_alpha   90.00
_cell.angle_beta   90.00
_cell.angle_gamma   90.00
#
_symmetry.space_group_name_H-M   'P 1'
#
loop_
_entity.id
_entity.type
_entity.pdbx_description
1 polymer ?
#
loop_
_entity_poly.entity_id
_entity_poly.type
_entity_poly.pdbx_seq_one_letter_code
_entity_poly.pdbx_strand_id
1 'polypeptide(L)'
;MKLFAVLFTALFVLLGCAKEESTSFELKNGPHTSTITYYYKGDVVTKQSAETKYVISELPISEDEAMEQLKEENEEYTKIKGITATLESKDGVITQLVTIDYSVAKVKDLQKAFPDSFSGDGNAVSFKASRELIEKAGYKEKK
;
A
#
# COMPACT_ATOMS: atom_id res chain seq x y z
N MET A 1 8.58 28.35 34.65
CA MET A 1 8.14 26.95 34.58
C MET A 1 6.74 26.73 33.97
N LYS A 2 5.78 27.62 34.21
CA LYS A 2 4.41 27.48 33.64
C LYS A 2 4.30 27.72 32.12
N LEU A 3 5.19 28.54 31.55
CA LEU A 3 5.19 28.84 30.11
C LEU A 3 5.69 27.67 29.26
N PHE A 4 6.62 26.87 29.78
CA PHE A 4 7.17 25.70 29.06
C PHE A 4 6.18 24.54 28.96
N ALA A 5 5.31 24.34 29.97
CA ALA A 5 4.29 23.31 29.97
C ALA A 5 3.19 23.58 28.93
N VAL A 6 2.84 24.86 28.74
CA VAL A 6 1.82 25.29 27.76
C VAL A 6 2.34 25.13 26.33
N LEU A 7 3.63 25.38 26.09
CA LEU A 7 4.25 25.21 24.75
C LEU A 7 4.34 23.75 24.36
N PHE A 8 4.63 22.85 25.33
CA PHE A 8 4.73 21.43 25.11
C PHE A 8 3.35 20.80 24.83
N THR A 9 2.30 21.30 25.51
CA THR A 9 0.92 20.82 25.30
C THR A 9 0.39 21.27 23.93
N ALA A 10 0.75 22.49 23.48
CA ALA A 10 0.38 22.98 22.16
C ALA A 10 1.05 22.18 21.02
N LEU A 11 2.29 21.74 21.21
CA LEU A 11 3.00 20.90 20.24
C LEU A 11 2.36 19.50 20.11
N PHE A 12 1.89 18.93 21.21
CA PHE A 12 1.20 17.65 21.23
C PHE A 12 -0.18 17.71 20.56
N VAL A 13 -0.90 18.81 20.71
CA VAL A 13 -2.19 19.04 20.05
C VAL A 13 -2.02 19.21 18.54
N LEU A 14 -0.92 19.83 18.07
CA LEU A 14 -0.62 19.97 16.65
C LEU A 14 -0.27 18.62 16.00
N LEU A 15 0.38 17.70 16.71
CA LEU A 15 0.64 16.33 16.24
C LEU A 15 -0.63 15.47 16.20
N GLY A 16 -1.61 15.72 17.06
CA GLY A 16 -2.91 15.03 17.08
C GLY A 16 -3.90 15.51 16.01
N CYS A 17 -3.65 16.68 15.40
CA CYS A 17 -4.50 17.30 14.38
C CYS A 17 -3.98 17.15 12.95
N ALA A 18 -2.95 16.34 12.68
CA ALA A 18 -2.49 16.08 11.32
C ALA A 18 -3.61 15.41 10.52
N LYS A 19 -4.08 16.10 9.48
CA LYS A 19 -5.09 15.59 8.55
C LYS A 19 -4.51 14.41 7.79
N GLU A 20 -5.31 13.37 7.56
CA GLU A 20 -4.92 12.29 6.68
C GLU A 20 -4.90 12.78 5.24
N GLU A 21 -3.79 12.55 4.57
CA GLU A 21 -3.57 12.85 3.16
C GLU A 21 -3.44 11.54 2.38
N SER A 22 -3.58 11.61 1.06
CA SER A 22 -3.34 10.45 0.19
C SER A 22 -2.61 10.88 -1.07
N THR A 23 -1.74 9.98 -1.56
CA THR A 23 -1.03 10.13 -2.83
C THR A 23 -1.01 8.80 -3.57
N SER A 24 -1.33 8.83 -4.84
CA SER A 24 -1.36 7.66 -5.72
C SER A 24 -0.24 7.69 -6.73
N PHE A 25 0.33 6.52 -7.02
CA PHE A 25 1.39 6.32 -8.00
C PHE A 25 1.00 5.20 -8.95
N GLU A 26 1.31 5.34 -10.22
CA GLU A 26 0.96 4.38 -11.27
C GLU A 26 2.19 3.88 -12.01
N LEU A 27 2.21 2.60 -12.30
CA LEU A 27 3.16 1.94 -13.19
C LEU A 27 2.40 1.13 -14.23
N LYS A 28 2.69 1.36 -15.52
CA LYS A 28 2.25 0.53 -16.63
C LYS A 28 3.38 -0.37 -17.09
N ASN A 29 3.14 -1.66 -17.12
CA ASN A 29 4.13 -2.65 -17.56
C ASN A 29 3.45 -3.76 -18.38
N GLY A 30 3.45 -3.60 -19.71
CA GLY A 30 2.79 -4.52 -20.63
C GLY A 30 1.28 -4.61 -20.34
N PRO A 31 0.75 -5.84 -20.11
CA PRO A 31 -0.66 -6.09 -19.88
C PRO A 31 -1.15 -5.62 -18.51
N HIS A 32 -0.26 -5.18 -17.60
CA HIS A 32 -0.65 -4.76 -16.25
C HIS A 32 -0.50 -3.27 -16.04
N THR A 33 -1.45 -2.70 -15.32
CA THR A 33 -1.36 -1.36 -14.74
C THR A 33 -1.51 -1.48 -13.24
N SER A 34 -0.48 -1.09 -12.50
CA SER A 34 -0.49 -1.09 -11.03
C SER A 34 -0.61 0.34 -10.50
N THR A 35 -1.54 0.55 -9.59
CA THR A 35 -1.72 1.83 -8.88
C THR A 35 -1.58 1.59 -7.39
N ILE A 36 -0.59 2.23 -6.77
CA ILE A 36 -0.39 2.20 -5.32
C ILE A 36 -0.85 3.53 -4.74
N THR A 37 -1.72 3.48 -3.74
CA THR A 37 -2.17 4.65 -3.00
C THR A 37 -1.73 4.53 -1.54
N TYR A 38 -1.01 5.54 -1.07
CA TYR A 38 -0.64 5.69 0.33
C TYR A 38 -1.58 6.69 0.99
N TYR A 39 -2.10 6.33 2.18
CA TYR A 39 -2.81 7.21 3.09
C TYR A 39 -1.88 7.46 4.28
N TYR A 40 -1.66 8.71 4.66
CA TYR A 40 -0.64 9.05 5.65
C TYR A 40 -1.00 10.30 6.44
N LYS A 41 -0.41 10.41 7.62
CA LYS A 41 -0.46 11.59 8.49
C LYS A 41 0.98 12.04 8.77
N GLY A 42 1.36 13.22 8.29
CA GLY A 42 2.77 13.62 8.28
C GLY A 42 3.59 12.65 7.42
N ASP A 43 4.57 11.99 8.01
CA ASP A 43 5.38 10.96 7.32
C ASP A 43 4.98 9.52 7.67
N VAL A 44 3.90 9.32 8.44
CA VAL A 44 3.46 7.98 8.86
C VAL A 44 2.34 7.47 7.97
N VAL A 45 2.57 6.36 7.25
CA VAL A 45 1.55 5.68 6.46
C VAL A 45 0.59 4.97 7.39
N THR A 46 -0.70 5.25 7.24
CA THR A 46 -1.80 4.64 8.01
C THR A 46 -2.45 3.49 7.28
N LYS A 47 -2.49 3.58 5.95
CA LYS A 47 -3.07 2.57 5.06
C LYS A 47 -2.38 2.62 3.70
N GLN A 48 -2.30 1.50 3.03
CA GLN A 48 -1.82 1.38 1.66
C GLN A 48 -2.78 0.51 0.87
N SER A 49 -3.09 0.89 -0.37
CA SER A 49 -3.78 0.02 -1.31
C SER A 49 -2.95 -0.15 -2.59
N ALA A 50 -2.98 -1.34 -3.15
CA ALA A 50 -2.40 -1.65 -4.44
C ALA A 50 -3.50 -2.25 -5.33
N GLU A 51 -3.90 -1.50 -6.36
CA GLU A 51 -4.81 -1.96 -7.40
C GLU A 51 -4.00 -2.34 -8.62
N THR A 52 -4.13 -3.59 -9.07
CA THR A 52 -3.50 -4.05 -10.31
C THR A 52 -4.58 -4.52 -11.29
N LYS A 53 -4.54 -3.96 -12.50
CA LYS A 53 -5.41 -4.32 -13.61
C LYS A 53 -4.64 -5.09 -14.65
N TYR A 54 -5.20 -6.21 -15.08
CA TYR A 54 -4.65 -7.09 -16.10
C TYR A 54 -5.59 -7.13 -17.30
N VAL A 55 -5.10 -6.75 -18.47
CA VAL A 55 -5.84 -6.87 -19.74
C VAL A 55 -5.78 -8.31 -20.20
N ILE A 56 -6.89 -9.04 -20.10
CA ILE A 56 -6.96 -10.50 -20.35
C ILE A 56 -6.43 -10.86 -21.74
N SER A 57 -6.81 -10.10 -22.77
CA SER A 57 -6.40 -10.36 -24.15
C SER A 57 -4.88 -10.25 -24.40
N GLU A 58 -4.15 -9.61 -23.50
CA GLU A 58 -2.70 -9.40 -23.58
C GLU A 58 -1.92 -10.36 -22.67
N LEU A 59 -2.61 -11.17 -21.87
CA LEU A 59 -1.97 -12.16 -20.99
C LEU A 59 -1.48 -13.36 -21.80
N PRO A 60 -0.33 -13.97 -21.39
CA PRO A 60 0.18 -15.20 -22.04
C PRO A 60 -0.53 -16.48 -21.58
N ILE A 61 -1.48 -16.36 -20.65
CA ILE A 61 -2.26 -17.46 -20.05
C ILE A 61 -3.75 -17.17 -20.17
N SER A 62 -4.59 -18.19 -19.98
CA SER A 62 -6.04 -18.02 -20.00
C SER A 62 -6.55 -17.21 -18.81
N GLU A 63 -7.76 -16.65 -18.93
CA GLU A 63 -8.43 -15.96 -17.83
C GLU A 63 -8.58 -16.84 -16.60
N ASP A 64 -8.98 -18.10 -16.76
CA ASP A 64 -9.16 -19.04 -15.66
C ASP A 64 -7.85 -19.31 -14.92
N GLU A 65 -6.75 -19.52 -15.65
CA GLU A 65 -5.42 -19.69 -15.05
C GLU A 65 -4.95 -18.42 -14.31
N ALA A 66 -5.17 -17.24 -14.90
CA ALA A 66 -4.83 -15.97 -14.27
C ALA A 66 -5.63 -15.75 -12.97
N MET A 67 -6.93 -16.01 -13.01
CA MET A 67 -7.82 -15.90 -11.84
C MET A 67 -7.42 -16.87 -10.74
N GLU A 68 -7.04 -18.11 -11.06
CA GLU A 68 -6.59 -19.10 -10.09
C GLU A 68 -5.29 -18.66 -9.40
N GLN A 69 -4.28 -18.24 -10.17
CA GLN A 69 -3.01 -17.74 -9.62
C GLN A 69 -3.20 -16.53 -8.71
N LEU A 70 -3.99 -15.55 -9.15
CA LEU A 70 -4.25 -14.34 -8.35
C LEU A 70 -5.09 -14.63 -7.10
N LYS A 71 -5.97 -15.63 -7.16
CA LYS A 71 -6.72 -16.09 -5.98
C LYS A 71 -5.80 -16.73 -4.95
N GLU A 72 -4.89 -17.60 -5.37
CA GLU A 72 -3.88 -18.19 -4.48
C GLU A 72 -2.99 -17.12 -3.85
N GLU A 73 -2.56 -16.12 -4.64
CA GLU A 73 -1.80 -14.99 -4.13
C GLU A 73 -2.58 -14.17 -3.09
N ASN A 74 -3.85 -13.89 -3.34
CA ASN A 74 -4.72 -13.20 -2.39
C ASN A 74 -4.89 -13.99 -1.08
N GLU A 75 -4.98 -15.32 -1.16
CA GLU A 75 -5.06 -16.18 0.02
C GLU A 75 -3.79 -16.10 0.87
N GLU A 76 -2.61 -16.00 0.25
CA GLU A 76 -1.34 -15.78 0.97
C GLU A 76 -1.30 -14.42 1.66
N TYR A 77 -1.70 -13.34 0.98
CA TYR A 77 -1.75 -12.01 1.57
C TYR A 77 -2.69 -11.93 2.78
N THR A 78 -3.88 -12.53 2.68
CA THR A 78 -4.90 -12.45 3.73
C THR A 78 -4.61 -13.32 4.96
N LYS A 79 -3.59 -14.16 4.93
CA LYS A 79 -3.05 -14.83 6.15
C LYS A 79 -2.48 -13.83 7.15
N ILE A 80 -2.09 -12.64 6.70
CA ILE A 80 -1.57 -11.58 7.55
C ILE A 80 -2.71 -10.69 8.02
N LYS A 81 -2.88 -10.61 9.34
CA LYS A 81 -3.91 -9.76 9.94
C LYS A 81 -3.71 -8.29 9.53
N GLY A 82 -4.78 -7.66 9.07
CA GLY A 82 -4.75 -6.27 8.59
C GLY A 82 -4.56 -6.15 7.08
N ILE A 83 -4.40 -7.27 6.36
CA ILE A 83 -4.45 -7.29 4.90
C ILE A 83 -5.81 -7.81 4.44
N THR A 84 -6.39 -7.12 3.47
CA THR A 84 -7.57 -7.56 2.70
C THR A 84 -7.20 -7.60 1.22
N ALA A 85 -7.77 -8.56 0.50
CA ALA A 85 -7.56 -8.71 -0.93
C ALA A 85 -8.87 -9.07 -1.62
N THR A 86 -9.13 -8.43 -2.77
CA THR A 86 -10.28 -8.73 -3.62
C THR A 86 -9.83 -8.98 -5.05
N LEU A 87 -10.64 -9.73 -5.78
CA LEU A 87 -10.40 -10.10 -7.16
C LEU A 87 -11.71 -10.02 -7.94
N GLU A 88 -11.72 -9.32 -9.05
CA GLU A 88 -12.87 -9.17 -9.93
C GLU A 88 -12.42 -9.32 -11.39
N SER A 89 -13.19 -10.05 -12.19
CA SER A 89 -13.06 -10.05 -13.64
C SER A 89 -14.29 -9.43 -14.27
N LYS A 90 -14.09 -8.37 -15.07
CA LYS A 90 -15.15 -7.63 -15.73
C LYS A 90 -14.66 -6.97 -17.02
N ASP A 91 -15.45 -7.06 -18.08
CA ASP A 91 -15.20 -6.37 -19.36
C ASP A 91 -13.78 -6.61 -19.94
N GLY A 92 -13.27 -7.83 -19.81
CA GLY A 92 -11.94 -8.21 -20.34
C GLY A 92 -10.75 -7.75 -19.48
N VAL A 93 -11.01 -7.31 -18.23
CA VAL A 93 -10.00 -6.87 -17.28
C VAL A 93 -10.17 -7.60 -15.96
N ILE A 94 -9.09 -8.18 -15.45
CA ILE A 94 -9.02 -8.67 -14.07
C ILE A 94 -8.48 -7.54 -13.21
N THR A 95 -9.17 -7.22 -12.12
CA THR A 95 -8.74 -6.23 -11.13
C THR A 95 -8.47 -6.93 -9.80
N GLN A 96 -7.23 -6.86 -9.35
CA GLN A 96 -6.81 -7.28 -8.01
C GLN A 96 -6.62 -6.03 -7.14
N LEU A 97 -7.22 -6.00 -5.96
CA LEU A 97 -7.04 -4.93 -4.97
C LEU A 97 -6.56 -5.53 -3.65
N VAL A 98 -5.37 -5.14 -3.23
CA VAL A 98 -4.79 -5.51 -1.93
C VAL A 98 -4.70 -4.26 -1.06
N THR A 99 -5.21 -4.32 0.16
CA THR A 99 -5.17 -3.20 1.10
C THR A 99 -4.52 -3.63 2.41
N ILE A 100 -3.59 -2.83 2.90
CA ILE A 100 -2.92 -3.00 4.19
C ILE A 100 -3.36 -1.88 5.12
N ASP A 101 -3.97 -2.25 6.24
CA ASP A 101 -4.29 -1.33 7.33
C ASP A 101 -3.20 -1.43 8.41
N TYR A 102 -2.34 -0.43 8.49
CA TYR A 102 -1.21 -0.41 9.42
C TYR A 102 -1.62 -0.16 10.88
N SER A 103 -2.90 0.17 11.15
CA SER A 103 -3.43 0.17 12.51
C SER A 103 -3.65 -1.24 13.05
N VAL A 104 -3.74 -2.23 12.17
CA VAL A 104 -4.00 -3.64 12.48
C VAL A 104 -2.80 -4.52 12.14
N ALA A 105 -2.22 -4.34 10.93
CA ALA A 105 -1.07 -5.09 10.45
C ALA A 105 0.20 -4.66 11.19
N LYS A 106 0.94 -5.62 11.72
CA LYS A 106 2.23 -5.35 12.35
C LYS A 106 3.33 -5.33 11.30
N VAL A 107 4.11 -4.25 11.26
CA VAL A 107 5.24 -4.09 10.32
C VAL A 107 6.20 -5.28 10.38
N LYS A 108 6.47 -5.83 11.56
CA LYS A 108 7.32 -7.02 11.73
C LYS A 108 6.77 -8.28 11.04
N ASP A 109 5.46 -8.47 11.02
CA ASP A 109 4.84 -9.60 10.34
C ASP A 109 4.93 -9.43 8.82
N LEU A 110 4.76 -8.19 8.34
CA LEU A 110 4.95 -7.82 6.93
C LEU A 110 6.41 -8.00 6.48
N GLN A 111 7.37 -7.58 7.28
CA GLN A 111 8.81 -7.76 7.01
C GLN A 111 9.20 -9.24 6.93
N LYS A 112 8.61 -10.06 7.78
CA LYS A 112 8.86 -11.52 7.78
C LYS A 112 8.26 -12.19 6.54
N ALA A 113 7.06 -11.78 6.13
CA ALA A 113 6.36 -12.36 4.99
C ALA A 113 6.89 -11.83 3.65
N PHE A 114 7.26 -10.54 3.59
CA PHE A 114 7.67 -9.82 2.38
C PHE A 114 8.97 -9.03 2.64
N PRO A 115 10.11 -9.71 2.87
CA PRO A 115 11.36 -9.05 3.26
C PRO A 115 11.89 -8.07 2.21
N ASP A 116 11.60 -8.31 0.94
CA ASP A 116 12.04 -7.44 -0.17
C ASP A 116 11.20 -6.16 -0.29
N SER A 117 9.98 -6.17 0.25
CA SER A 117 9.03 -5.05 0.17
C SER A 117 9.00 -4.19 1.44
N PHE A 118 9.36 -4.76 2.57
CA PHE A 118 9.35 -4.10 3.87
C PHE A 118 10.71 -4.24 4.54
N SER A 119 11.55 -3.23 4.41
CA SER A 119 12.88 -3.16 5.04
C SER A 119 12.91 -2.11 6.15
N GLY A 120 13.84 -2.27 7.09
CA GLY A 120 14.11 -1.33 8.19
C GLY A 120 13.74 -1.86 9.57
N ASP A 121 14.16 -1.14 10.59
CA ASP A 121 14.01 -1.53 12.01
C ASP A 121 12.80 -0.88 12.69
N GLY A 122 12.02 -0.11 11.96
CA GLY A 122 10.91 0.67 12.49
C GLY A 122 9.63 -0.14 12.72
N ASN A 123 8.77 0.41 13.59
CA ASN A 123 7.41 -0.09 13.81
C ASN A 123 6.36 0.64 12.95
N ALA A 124 6.79 1.59 12.11
CA ALA A 124 5.96 2.40 11.24
C ALA A 124 6.56 2.48 9.83
N VAL A 125 5.71 2.70 8.85
CA VAL A 125 6.11 2.89 7.45
C VAL A 125 6.19 4.38 7.16
N SER A 126 7.36 4.85 6.69
CA SER A 126 7.57 6.24 6.27
C SER A 126 7.01 6.45 4.86
N PHE A 127 6.16 7.46 4.69
CA PHE A 127 5.65 7.85 3.37
C PHE A 127 6.77 8.33 2.45
N LYS A 128 7.69 9.16 2.96
CA LYS A 128 8.82 9.68 2.20
C LYS A 128 9.73 8.56 1.68
N ALA A 129 10.09 7.61 2.55
CA ALA A 129 10.91 6.47 2.16
C ALA A 129 10.19 5.55 1.15
N SER A 130 8.88 5.31 1.36
CA SER A 130 8.05 4.52 0.44
C SER A 130 7.95 5.17 -0.93
N ARG A 131 7.73 6.48 -0.98
CA ARG A 131 7.71 7.27 -2.21
C ARG A 131 9.02 7.13 -2.99
N GLU A 132 10.16 7.36 -2.34
CA GLU A 132 11.48 7.23 -2.97
C GLU A 132 11.71 5.83 -3.55
N LEU A 133 11.26 4.79 -2.83
CA LEU A 133 11.39 3.40 -3.25
C LEU A 133 10.58 3.10 -4.52
N ILE A 134 9.30 3.48 -4.54
CA ILE A 134 8.43 3.18 -5.69
C ILE A 134 8.73 4.05 -6.90
N GLU A 135 9.17 5.31 -6.72
CA GLU A 135 9.65 6.16 -7.81
C GLU A 135 10.90 5.56 -8.47
N LYS A 136 11.83 5.00 -7.69
CA LYS A 136 12.97 4.24 -8.22
C LYS A 136 12.55 2.96 -8.97
N ALA A 137 11.45 2.34 -8.57
CA ALA A 137 10.87 1.19 -9.26
C ALA A 137 10.12 1.58 -10.57
N GLY A 138 10.02 2.87 -10.89
CA GLY A 138 9.43 3.38 -12.12
C GLY A 138 7.99 3.86 -12.00
N TYR A 139 7.40 3.85 -10.81
CA TYR A 139 6.08 4.43 -10.58
C TYR A 139 6.12 5.96 -10.71
N LYS A 140 5.05 6.52 -11.22
CA LYS A 140 4.87 7.97 -11.36
C LYS A 140 3.65 8.43 -10.58
N GLU A 141 3.79 9.54 -9.87
CA GLU A 141 2.67 10.15 -9.16
C GLU A 141 1.54 10.53 -10.12
N LYS A 142 0.33 10.14 -9.77
CA LYS A 142 -0.89 10.54 -10.49
C LYS A 142 -1.30 11.94 -10.02
N LYS A 143 -1.43 12.84 -10.97
CA LYS A 143 -1.95 14.19 -10.75
C LYS A 143 -3.47 14.21 -10.80
#